data_bc56a57ac1acf9742e17a14bc8abc4d1
#
_entry.id   bc56a57ac1acf9742e17a14bc8abc4d1
#
_cell.length_a   1.000
_cell.length_b   1.000
_cell.length_c   1.000
_cell.angle_alpha   90.00
_cell.angle_beta   90.00
_cell.angle_gamma   90.00
#
_symmetry.space_group_name_H-M   'P 1'
#
loop_
_entity.id
_entity.type
_entity.pdbx_description
1 polymer ?
#
loop_
_entity_poly.entity_id
_entity_poly.type
_entity_poly.pdbx_seq_one_letter_code
_entity_poly.pdbx_strand_id
1 'polypeptide(L)'
;IFIKEMINIAIKLATSITYTADGSQTNFSVPFDYLRPSFVHVFVNDAEVSEGFTISNRMVMFDSAPAKDAVVRIYRNTPTTRLVSWADASILKAIDMMIAEVQQLHILEEASDWSKTNSIVLDEESGVWQGRKCRVSNVADPTEAQDVVTKNYLENTEDSFVQRMNAIKTQTEQFANTAGNSKDSAYKSAQSASVSAASAAESA
;
A
#
# COMPACT_ATOMS: atom_id res chain seq x y z
N ILE A 1 11.25 -7.31 31.46
CA ILE A 1 10.05 -6.78 30.74
C ILE A 1 10.51 -5.49 30.11
N PHE A 2 11.08 -5.55 28.89
CA PHE A 2 11.41 -4.37 28.11
C PHE A 2 10.13 -3.96 27.36
N ILE A 3 9.53 -2.87 27.79
CA ILE A 3 8.50 -2.16 27.06
C ILE A 3 9.20 -1.62 25.81
N LYS A 4 8.85 -2.20 24.68
CA LYS A 4 9.23 -1.72 23.36
C LYS A 4 8.50 -0.39 23.16
N GLU A 5 9.14 0.72 23.56
CA GLU A 5 8.71 2.02 23.13
C GLU A 5 8.74 1.98 21.58
N MET A 6 7.58 1.89 21.01
CA MET A 6 7.41 2.21 19.59
C MET A 6 7.75 3.70 19.45
N ILE A 7 8.99 3.98 19.15
CA ILE A 7 9.40 5.28 18.66
C ILE A 7 8.65 5.45 17.35
N ASN A 8 7.52 6.11 17.44
CA ASN A 8 6.83 6.63 16.26
C ASN A 8 7.75 7.73 15.73
N ILE A 9 8.70 7.37 14.87
CA ILE A 9 9.53 8.34 14.17
C ILE A 9 8.58 9.06 13.24
N ALA A 10 7.93 10.09 13.78
CA ALA A 10 7.17 11.01 12.97
C ALA A 10 8.16 11.60 11.97
N ILE A 11 7.98 11.29 10.70
CA ILE A 11 8.81 11.83 9.63
C ILE A 11 8.66 13.34 9.72
N LYS A 12 9.73 14.03 10.14
CA LYS A 12 9.72 15.48 10.17
C LYS A 12 9.82 15.96 8.73
N LEU A 13 8.72 16.47 8.21
CA LEU A 13 8.66 17.10 6.90
C LEU A 13 9.12 18.56 7.05
N ALA A 14 9.88 19.03 6.05
CA ALA A 14 10.37 20.41 5.99
C ALA A 14 9.31 21.37 5.46
N THR A 15 8.28 20.86 4.77
CA THR A 15 7.35 21.64 3.95
C THR A 15 5.87 21.45 4.34
N SER A 16 5.59 20.66 5.37
CA SER A 16 4.22 20.43 5.83
C SER A 16 4.13 20.22 7.34
N ILE A 17 2.96 20.56 7.88
CA ILE A 17 2.60 20.34 9.29
C ILE A 17 1.15 19.92 9.39
N THR A 18 0.84 19.08 10.38
CA THR A 18 -0.53 18.64 10.67
C THR A 18 -0.85 18.92 12.13
N TYR A 19 -2.04 19.45 12.39
CA TYR A 19 -2.59 19.74 13.69
C TYR A 19 -3.93 19.03 13.87
N THR A 20 -4.26 18.72 15.10
CA THR A 20 -5.64 18.35 15.49
C THR A 20 -6.26 19.54 16.17
N ALA A 21 -7.38 20.05 15.65
CA ALA A 21 -8.08 21.19 16.19
C ALA A 21 -8.80 20.84 17.50
N ASP A 22 -8.82 21.77 18.45
CA ASP A 22 -9.52 21.62 19.73
C ASP A 22 -10.97 22.14 19.72
N GLY A 23 -11.39 22.74 18.59
CA GLY A 23 -12.70 23.35 18.40
C GLY A 23 -12.76 24.82 18.82
N SER A 24 -11.68 25.38 19.37
CA SER A 24 -11.60 26.80 19.83
C SER A 24 -10.43 27.56 19.22
N GLN A 25 -9.37 26.85 18.83
CA GLN A 25 -8.16 27.43 18.27
C GLN A 25 -8.40 27.90 16.83
N THR A 26 -8.07 29.18 16.56
CA THR A 26 -8.14 29.78 15.21
C THR A 26 -6.76 29.95 14.57
N ASN A 27 -5.67 29.93 15.37
CA ASN A 27 -4.32 30.25 14.92
C ASN A 27 -3.44 29.01 14.90
N PHE A 28 -2.87 28.69 13.72
CA PHE A 28 -2.00 27.54 13.53
C PHE A 28 -0.64 28.00 12.99
N SER A 29 0.45 27.55 13.60
CA SER A 29 1.81 27.92 13.20
C SER A 29 2.19 27.30 11.86
N VAL A 30 2.95 28.03 11.05
CA VAL A 30 3.60 27.56 9.83
C VAL A 30 5.10 27.48 10.12
N PRO A 31 5.64 26.31 10.48
CA PRO A 31 7.03 26.18 10.93
C PRO A 31 8.06 26.19 9.80
N PHE A 32 7.63 26.24 8.56
CA PHE A 32 8.46 26.27 7.37
C PHE A 32 8.44 27.65 6.69
N ASP A 33 9.48 27.95 5.91
CA ASP A 33 9.56 29.18 5.13
C ASP A 33 8.75 29.08 3.84
N TYR A 34 8.27 30.20 3.36
CA TYR A 34 7.56 30.33 2.08
C TYR A 34 7.85 31.69 1.44
N LEU A 35 7.95 31.71 0.10
CA LEU A 35 8.21 32.94 -0.66
C LEU A 35 6.98 33.84 -0.73
N ARG A 36 5.79 33.27 -0.75
CA ARG A 36 4.50 34.00 -0.83
C ARG A 36 3.43 33.27 -0.03
N PRO A 37 2.51 33.98 0.63
CA PRO A 37 1.37 33.35 1.30
C PRO A 37 0.53 32.46 0.38
N SER A 38 0.41 32.82 -0.90
CA SER A 38 -0.34 32.03 -1.90
C SER A 38 0.27 30.66 -2.23
N PHE A 39 1.47 30.36 -1.74
CA PHE A 39 2.12 29.04 -1.89
C PHE A 39 1.88 28.13 -0.70
N VAL A 40 1.19 28.62 0.33
CA VAL A 40 0.78 27.86 1.50
C VAL A 40 -0.66 27.43 1.33
N HIS A 41 -0.90 26.14 1.35
CA HIS A 41 -2.21 25.52 1.18
C HIS A 41 -2.68 24.95 2.50
N VAL A 42 -3.97 25.03 2.76
CA VAL A 42 -4.61 24.58 3.99
C VAL A 42 -5.68 23.57 3.67
N PHE A 43 -5.64 22.43 4.37
CA PHE A 43 -6.65 21.39 4.30
C PHE A 43 -7.28 21.18 5.67
N VAL A 44 -8.58 20.96 5.68
CA VAL A 44 -9.33 20.55 6.87
C VAL A 44 -10.07 19.26 6.56
N ASN A 45 -9.77 18.18 7.28
CA ASN A 45 -10.28 16.83 7.02
C ASN A 45 -10.14 16.39 5.55
N ASP A 46 -8.93 16.56 5.00
CA ASP A 46 -8.55 16.26 3.62
C ASP A 46 -9.26 17.09 2.51
N ALA A 47 -10.11 18.05 2.88
CA ALA A 47 -10.67 19.01 1.95
C ALA A 47 -9.83 20.30 1.91
N GLU A 48 -9.45 20.76 0.71
CA GLU A 48 -8.74 22.02 0.56
C GLU A 48 -9.66 23.19 0.89
N VAL A 49 -9.17 24.11 1.74
CA VAL A 49 -9.87 25.34 2.13
C VAL A 49 -9.18 26.51 1.43
N SER A 50 -9.93 27.27 0.62
CA SER A 50 -9.42 28.43 -0.12
C SER A 50 -9.85 29.78 0.48
N GLU A 51 -10.82 29.78 1.40
CA GLU A 51 -11.43 30.97 1.99
C GLU A 51 -11.62 30.79 3.50
N GLY A 52 -11.93 31.87 4.21
CA GLY A 52 -12.19 31.84 5.66
C GLY A 52 -10.93 31.77 6.53
N PHE A 53 -9.77 32.10 5.96
CA PHE A 53 -8.52 32.24 6.72
C PHE A 53 -7.59 33.27 6.06
N THR A 54 -6.63 33.75 6.85
CA THR A 54 -5.51 34.59 6.39
C THR A 54 -4.17 33.97 6.78
N ILE A 55 -3.14 34.22 5.96
CA ILE A 55 -1.77 33.78 6.24
C ILE A 55 -0.89 35.00 6.45
N SER A 56 -0.39 35.16 7.64
CA SER A 56 0.52 36.26 8.00
C SER A 56 1.44 35.83 9.15
N ASN A 57 2.64 36.40 9.21
CA ASN A 57 3.61 36.17 10.28
C ASN A 57 3.86 34.68 10.60
N ARG A 58 3.92 33.84 9.56
CA ARG A 58 4.10 32.36 9.69
C ARG A 58 2.98 31.71 10.50
N MET A 59 1.76 32.24 10.38
CA MET A 59 0.56 31.66 10.97
C MET A 59 -0.59 31.64 9.96
N VAL A 60 -1.37 30.59 10.00
CA VAL A 60 -2.70 30.51 9.41
C VAL A 60 -3.69 30.92 10.48
N MET A 61 -4.49 31.94 10.21
CA MET A 61 -5.51 32.47 11.12
C MET A 61 -6.88 32.27 10.47
N PHE A 62 -7.67 31.35 11.02
CA PHE A 62 -9.04 31.10 10.58
C PHE A 62 -10.00 32.16 11.15
N ASP A 63 -10.98 32.56 10.32
CA ASP A 63 -12.06 33.44 10.75
C ASP A 63 -12.99 32.77 11.78
N SER A 64 -13.11 31.44 11.71
CA SER A 64 -13.84 30.59 12.64
C SER A 64 -13.03 29.34 12.96
N ALA A 65 -12.99 28.94 14.21
CA ALA A 65 -12.25 27.76 14.62
C ALA A 65 -12.73 26.49 13.88
N PRO A 66 -11.82 25.66 13.34
CA PRO A 66 -12.17 24.34 12.86
C PRO A 66 -12.83 23.50 13.95
N ALA A 67 -13.71 22.57 13.56
CA ALA A 67 -14.41 21.70 14.50
C ALA A 67 -13.42 20.92 15.38
N LYS A 68 -13.84 20.59 16.59
CA LYS A 68 -13.05 19.74 17.49
C LYS A 68 -12.69 18.43 16.78
N ASP A 69 -11.45 17.98 16.98
CA ASP A 69 -10.87 16.77 16.39
C ASP A 69 -10.70 16.84 14.86
N ALA A 70 -10.97 17.98 14.22
CA ALA A 70 -10.67 18.19 12.81
C ALA A 70 -9.15 18.17 12.57
N VAL A 71 -8.74 17.52 11.50
CA VAL A 71 -7.33 17.45 11.09
C VAL A 71 -7.03 18.64 10.19
N VAL A 72 -6.19 19.57 10.65
CA VAL A 72 -5.73 20.74 9.91
C VAL A 72 -4.34 20.45 9.37
N ARG A 73 -4.20 20.31 8.05
CA ARG A 73 -2.92 20.12 7.38
C ARG A 73 -2.55 21.39 6.60
N ILE A 74 -1.36 21.88 6.85
CA ILE A 74 -0.80 23.07 6.20
C ILE A 74 0.46 22.61 5.47
N TYR A 75 0.58 22.92 4.19
CA TYR A 75 1.77 22.58 3.41
C TYR A 75 2.11 23.66 2.40
N ARG A 76 3.38 23.69 1.98
CA ARG A 76 3.87 24.58 0.93
C ARG A 76 3.83 23.85 -0.41
N ASN A 77 3.40 24.57 -1.45
CA ASN A 77 3.46 24.15 -2.83
C ASN A 77 4.00 25.29 -3.69
N THR A 78 5.30 25.27 -3.92
CA THR A 78 6.01 26.31 -4.68
C THR A 78 5.84 26.03 -6.18
N PRO A 79 5.38 27.00 -6.98
CA PRO A 79 5.23 26.80 -8.41
C PRO A 79 6.57 26.51 -9.09
N THR A 80 6.56 25.57 -10.03
CA THR A 80 7.74 25.21 -10.83
C THR A 80 8.03 26.22 -11.95
N THR A 81 7.08 27.14 -12.22
CA THR A 81 7.31 28.27 -13.13
C THR A 81 8.22 29.29 -12.48
N ARG A 82 9.17 29.83 -13.25
CA ARG A 82 10.13 30.80 -12.73
C ARG A 82 9.43 32.03 -12.16
N LEU A 83 9.78 32.42 -10.94
CA LEU A 83 9.32 33.64 -10.30
C LEU A 83 10.16 34.86 -10.76
N VAL A 84 11.38 34.61 -11.18
CA VAL A 84 12.30 35.64 -11.69
C VAL A 84 12.77 35.22 -13.08
N SER A 85 12.78 36.18 -14.00
CA SER A 85 13.28 36.03 -15.36
C SER A 85 14.23 37.19 -15.66
N TRP A 86 15.39 36.88 -16.24
CA TRP A 86 16.36 37.88 -16.67
C TRP A 86 16.36 37.99 -18.18
N ALA A 87 16.41 39.25 -18.67
CA ALA A 87 16.67 39.55 -20.06
C ALA A 87 18.12 40.06 -20.19
N ASP A 88 18.65 40.06 -21.42
CA ASP A 88 19.95 40.63 -21.70
C ASP A 88 19.97 42.11 -21.25
N ALA A 89 21.12 42.52 -20.69
CA ALA A 89 21.31 43.87 -20.11
C ALA A 89 20.43 44.21 -18.90
N SER A 90 19.76 43.22 -18.26
CA SER A 90 19.06 43.47 -17.00
C SER A 90 20.02 43.79 -15.85
N ILE A 91 19.63 44.70 -14.97
CA ILE A 91 20.31 44.91 -13.71
C ILE A 91 19.96 43.77 -12.76
N LEU A 92 20.97 42.96 -12.41
CA LEU A 92 20.78 41.89 -11.42
C LEU A 92 20.71 42.50 -10.01
N LYS A 93 19.60 42.29 -9.34
CA LYS A 93 19.43 42.63 -7.92
C LYS A 93 19.68 41.41 -7.05
N ALA A 94 20.31 41.60 -5.91
CA ALA A 94 20.56 40.51 -4.95
C ALA A 94 19.26 39.82 -4.53
N ILE A 95 18.16 40.56 -4.38
CA ILE A 95 16.84 40.02 -4.03
C ILE A 95 16.30 39.07 -5.12
N ASP A 96 16.51 39.37 -6.40
CA ASP A 96 16.03 38.55 -7.50
C ASP A 96 16.82 37.21 -7.55
N MET A 97 18.12 37.27 -7.29
CA MET A 97 18.97 36.08 -7.19
C MET A 97 18.53 35.20 -6.00
N MET A 98 18.30 35.80 -4.85
CA MET A 98 17.83 35.11 -3.64
C MET A 98 16.48 34.43 -3.88
N ILE A 99 15.51 35.12 -4.53
CA ILE A 99 14.20 34.54 -4.84
C ILE A 99 14.35 33.33 -5.76
N ALA A 100 15.20 33.42 -6.78
CA ALA A 100 15.44 32.32 -7.73
C ALA A 100 16.09 31.12 -7.03
N GLU A 101 17.05 31.33 -6.14
CA GLU A 101 17.72 30.29 -5.37
C GLU A 101 16.79 29.64 -4.36
N VAL A 102 16.08 30.44 -3.57
CA VAL A 102 15.12 29.94 -2.57
C VAL A 102 13.97 29.19 -3.23
N GLN A 103 13.50 29.63 -4.40
CA GLN A 103 12.49 28.88 -5.15
C GLN A 103 12.97 27.46 -5.47
N GLN A 104 14.20 27.30 -5.95
CA GLN A 104 14.75 25.98 -6.25
C GLN A 104 14.89 25.11 -5.00
N LEU A 105 15.40 25.69 -3.90
CA LEU A 105 15.51 25.01 -2.63
C LEU A 105 14.15 24.51 -2.14
N HIS A 106 13.12 25.37 -2.19
CA HIS A 106 11.77 25.01 -1.77
C HIS A 106 11.19 23.86 -2.58
N ILE A 107 11.35 23.86 -3.92
CA ILE A 107 10.90 22.77 -4.79
C ILE A 107 11.63 21.45 -4.45
N LEU A 108 12.93 21.50 -4.16
CA LEU A 108 13.71 20.32 -3.77
C LEU A 108 13.26 19.75 -2.41
N GLU A 109 12.99 20.61 -1.43
CA GLU A 109 12.45 20.21 -0.13
C GLU A 109 11.07 19.53 -0.28
N GLU A 110 10.19 20.12 -1.09
CA GLU A 110 8.87 19.58 -1.39
C GLU A 110 8.96 18.21 -2.10
N ALA A 111 9.85 18.07 -3.08
CA ALA A 111 10.10 16.80 -3.75
C ALA A 111 10.66 15.73 -2.78
N SER A 112 11.57 16.12 -1.88
CA SER A 112 12.10 15.25 -0.83
C SER A 112 11.00 14.78 0.13
N ASP A 113 10.18 15.70 0.61
CA ASP A 113 9.10 15.38 1.54
C ASP A 113 8.01 14.52 0.88
N TRP A 114 7.69 14.81 -0.39
CA TRP A 114 6.79 13.98 -1.19
C TRP A 114 7.33 12.55 -1.35
N SER A 115 8.62 12.42 -1.66
CA SER A 115 9.27 11.11 -1.76
C SER A 115 9.21 10.35 -0.44
N LYS A 116 9.54 10.99 0.69
CA LYS A 116 9.48 10.38 2.01
C LYS A 116 8.07 9.90 2.39
N THR A 117 7.02 10.58 1.92
CA THR A 117 5.64 10.26 2.25
C THR A 117 4.99 9.27 1.30
N ASN A 118 5.35 9.29 0.02
CA ASN A 118 4.62 8.57 -1.04
C ASN A 118 5.41 7.42 -1.68
N SER A 119 6.66 7.20 -1.25
CA SER A 119 7.47 6.09 -1.74
C SER A 119 7.54 4.94 -0.74
N ILE A 120 7.79 3.74 -1.25
CA ILE A 120 8.26 2.63 -0.43
C ILE A 120 9.70 2.96 -0.02
N VAL A 121 9.96 3.03 1.27
CA VAL A 121 11.24 3.46 1.84
C VAL A 121 11.93 2.28 2.50
N LEU A 122 13.22 2.12 2.24
CA LEU A 122 14.05 1.18 2.97
C LEU A 122 14.32 1.72 4.38
N ASP A 123 13.98 0.92 5.37
CA ASP A 123 14.43 1.11 6.74
C ASP A 123 15.85 0.53 6.83
N GLU A 124 16.85 1.40 6.90
CA GLU A 124 18.26 1.01 6.87
C GLU A 124 18.67 0.21 8.12
N GLU A 125 18.02 0.41 9.26
CA GLU A 125 18.33 -0.29 10.49
C GLU A 125 17.82 -1.75 10.46
N SER A 126 16.61 -1.96 9.98
CA SER A 126 15.99 -3.28 9.87
C SER A 126 16.26 -3.98 8.53
N GLY A 127 16.68 -3.25 7.51
CA GLY A 127 16.84 -3.74 6.14
C GLY A 127 15.52 -4.08 5.45
N VAL A 128 14.40 -3.55 5.94
CA VAL A 128 13.05 -3.86 5.45
C VAL A 128 12.46 -2.70 4.68
N TRP A 129 11.84 -2.99 3.53
CA TRP A 129 11.07 -2.02 2.77
C TRP A 129 9.73 -1.74 3.45
N GLN A 130 9.48 -0.48 3.78
CA GLN A 130 8.28 -0.01 4.48
C GLN A 130 7.21 0.42 3.49
N GLY A 131 6.17 -0.39 3.33
CA GLY A 131 5.00 -0.08 2.51
C GLY A 131 3.95 0.79 3.22
N ARG A 132 4.17 1.17 4.49
CA ARG A 132 3.33 2.05 5.32
C ARG A 132 1.84 1.68 5.32
N LYS A 133 1.54 0.38 5.26
CA LYS A 133 0.18 -0.17 5.17
C LYS A 133 -0.57 0.23 3.89
N CYS A 134 0.12 0.78 2.89
CA CYS A 134 -0.47 1.04 1.59
C CYS A 134 -0.59 -0.26 0.79
N ARG A 135 -1.64 -0.34 -0.03
CA ARG A 135 -1.81 -1.44 -0.97
C ARG A 135 -0.91 -1.21 -2.18
N VAL A 136 -0.23 -2.28 -2.61
CA VAL A 136 0.45 -2.31 -3.92
C VAL A 136 -0.50 -2.96 -4.91
N SER A 137 -0.84 -2.25 -5.98
CA SER A 137 -1.73 -2.72 -7.03
C SER A 137 -1.06 -2.68 -8.40
N ASN A 138 -1.67 -3.32 -9.38
CA ASN A 138 -1.14 -3.38 -10.75
C ASN A 138 0.25 -4.07 -10.84
N VAL A 139 0.44 -5.09 -10.01
CA VAL A 139 1.61 -5.97 -10.04
C VAL A 139 1.31 -7.11 -11.01
N ALA A 140 2.24 -7.40 -11.93
CA ALA A 140 2.14 -8.54 -12.82
C ALA A 140 2.19 -9.87 -12.07
N ASP A 141 1.68 -10.93 -12.68
CA ASP A 141 1.81 -12.28 -12.12
C ASP A 141 3.29 -12.70 -12.12
N PRO A 142 3.71 -13.49 -11.11
CA PRO A 142 5.10 -13.91 -10.97
C PRO A 142 5.54 -14.81 -12.10
N THR A 143 6.77 -14.63 -12.57
CA THR A 143 7.43 -15.49 -13.57
C THR A 143 8.69 -16.15 -13.01
N GLU A 144 9.32 -15.52 -12.03
CA GLU A 144 10.55 -15.99 -11.41
C GLU A 144 10.33 -16.37 -9.95
N ALA A 145 11.23 -17.20 -9.41
CA ALA A 145 11.08 -17.76 -8.06
C ALA A 145 11.10 -16.74 -6.92
N GLN A 146 11.61 -15.53 -7.16
CA GLN A 146 11.70 -14.44 -6.18
C GLN A 146 10.68 -13.33 -6.43
N ASP A 147 9.78 -13.50 -7.38
CA ASP A 147 8.75 -12.50 -7.66
C ASP A 147 7.70 -12.43 -6.57
N VAL A 148 7.10 -11.24 -6.41
CA VAL A 148 6.00 -11.00 -5.48
C VAL A 148 4.74 -11.68 -6.03
N VAL A 149 4.07 -12.45 -5.19
CA VAL A 149 2.81 -13.11 -5.52
C VAL A 149 1.63 -12.18 -5.24
N THR A 150 0.75 -12.01 -6.24
CA THR A 150 -0.52 -11.30 -6.05
C THR A 150 -1.55 -12.20 -5.37
N LYS A 151 -2.53 -11.60 -4.68
CA LYS A 151 -3.66 -12.34 -4.09
C LYS A 151 -4.42 -13.15 -5.16
N ASN A 152 -4.67 -12.53 -6.32
CA ASN A 152 -5.38 -13.18 -7.42
C ASN A 152 -4.62 -14.41 -7.96
N TYR A 153 -3.29 -14.30 -8.10
CA TYR A 153 -2.47 -15.44 -8.53
C TYR A 153 -2.53 -16.59 -7.52
N LEU A 154 -2.45 -16.28 -6.24
CA LEU A 154 -2.53 -17.27 -5.17
C LEU A 154 -3.89 -17.99 -5.17
N GLU A 155 -5.00 -17.24 -5.18
CA GLU A 155 -6.36 -17.79 -5.21
C GLU A 155 -6.59 -18.70 -6.42
N ASN A 156 -6.19 -18.28 -7.62
CA ASN A 156 -6.29 -19.11 -8.82
C ASN A 156 -5.44 -20.40 -8.74
N THR A 157 -4.29 -20.34 -8.09
CA THR A 157 -3.41 -21.49 -7.89
C THR A 157 -4.01 -22.45 -6.86
N GLU A 158 -4.57 -21.96 -5.76
CA GLU A 158 -5.26 -22.78 -4.77
C GLU A 158 -6.49 -23.47 -5.37
N ASP A 159 -7.31 -22.76 -6.13
CA ASP A 159 -8.48 -23.32 -6.81
C ASP A 159 -8.08 -24.45 -7.78
N SER A 160 -7.02 -24.26 -8.55
CA SER A 160 -6.50 -25.30 -9.47
C SER A 160 -5.99 -26.52 -8.71
N PHE A 161 -5.35 -26.33 -7.56
CA PHE A 161 -4.88 -27.40 -6.70
C PHE A 161 -6.05 -28.19 -6.11
N VAL A 162 -7.07 -27.51 -5.58
CA VAL A 162 -8.28 -28.16 -5.03
C VAL A 162 -9.02 -28.97 -6.10
N GLN A 163 -9.16 -28.44 -7.33
CA GLN A 163 -9.75 -29.18 -8.46
C GLN A 163 -8.98 -30.45 -8.78
N ARG A 164 -7.65 -30.37 -8.83
CA ARG A 164 -6.78 -31.54 -9.06
C ARG A 164 -6.91 -32.58 -7.95
N MET A 165 -6.94 -32.17 -6.69
CA MET A 165 -7.13 -33.04 -5.53
C MET A 165 -8.47 -33.74 -5.58
N ASN A 166 -9.55 -33.06 -5.94
CA ASN A 166 -10.87 -33.63 -6.08
C ASN A 166 -10.94 -34.68 -7.26
N ALA A 167 -10.28 -34.37 -8.35
CA ALA A 167 -10.16 -35.32 -9.48
C ALA A 167 -9.41 -36.60 -9.07
N ILE A 168 -8.30 -36.48 -8.35
CA ILE A 168 -7.52 -37.62 -7.83
C ILE A 168 -8.37 -38.46 -6.88
N LYS A 169 -9.10 -37.79 -5.95
CA LYS A 169 -10.01 -38.45 -5.01
C LYS A 169 -11.05 -39.28 -5.76
N THR A 170 -11.74 -38.69 -6.75
CA THR A 170 -12.75 -39.37 -7.57
C THR A 170 -12.15 -40.60 -8.30
N GLN A 171 -10.97 -40.44 -8.89
CA GLN A 171 -10.28 -41.57 -9.56
C GLN A 171 -9.93 -42.69 -8.58
N THR A 172 -9.44 -42.33 -7.39
CA THR A 172 -9.11 -43.30 -6.35
C THR A 172 -10.34 -44.09 -5.91
N GLU A 173 -11.48 -43.42 -5.71
CA GLU A 173 -12.76 -44.03 -5.37
C GLU A 173 -13.23 -45.01 -6.51
N GLN A 174 -13.08 -44.62 -7.77
CA GLN A 174 -13.40 -45.47 -8.92
C GLN A 174 -12.52 -46.71 -8.96
N PHE A 175 -11.21 -46.55 -8.71
CA PHE A 175 -10.30 -47.71 -8.65
C PHE A 175 -10.63 -48.65 -7.51
N ALA A 176 -10.96 -48.12 -6.32
CA ALA A 176 -11.37 -48.92 -5.18
C ALA A 176 -12.65 -49.71 -5.46
N ASN A 177 -13.65 -49.09 -6.09
CA ASN A 177 -14.89 -49.75 -6.49
C ASN A 177 -14.66 -50.83 -7.56
N THR A 178 -13.80 -50.53 -8.55
CA THR A 178 -13.44 -51.52 -9.59
C THR A 178 -12.70 -52.72 -8.99
N ALA A 179 -11.77 -52.47 -8.07
CA ALA A 179 -11.06 -53.54 -7.35
C ALA A 179 -12.01 -54.39 -6.50
N GLY A 180 -12.97 -53.77 -5.82
CA GLY A 180 -14.03 -54.44 -5.09
C GLY A 180 -14.86 -55.35 -5.98
N ASN A 181 -15.36 -54.85 -7.09
CA ASN A 181 -16.15 -55.62 -8.07
C ASN A 181 -15.35 -56.80 -8.66
N SER A 182 -14.06 -56.55 -8.94
CA SER A 182 -13.18 -57.61 -9.45
C SER A 182 -12.95 -58.73 -8.42
N LYS A 183 -12.76 -58.35 -7.13
CA LYS A 183 -12.68 -59.32 -6.02
C LYS A 183 -13.94 -60.14 -5.89
N ASP A 184 -15.12 -59.50 -5.93
CA ASP A 184 -16.39 -60.20 -5.83
C ASP A 184 -16.64 -61.15 -7.03
N SER A 185 -16.25 -60.74 -8.23
CA SER A 185 -16.32 -61.57 -9.43
C SER A 185 -15.38 -62.78 -9.31
N ALA A 186 -14.17 -62.59 -8.85
CA ALA A 186 -13.21 -63.68 -8.62
C ALA A 186 -13.71 -64.68 -7.55
N TYR A 187 -14.32 -64.16 -6.47
CA TYR A 187 -14.91 -65.03 -5.45
C TYR A 187 -16.06 -65.87 -5.97
N LYS A 188 -16.96 -65.28 -6.75
CA LYS A 188 -18.08 -66.00 -7.41
C LYS A 188 -17.57 -67.08 -8.36
N SER A 189 -16.53 -66.77 -9.15
CA SER A 189 -15.91 -67.71 -10.06
C SER A 189 -15.28 -68.92 -9.35
N ALA A 190 -14.57 -68.64 -8.22
CA ALA A 190 -13.99 -69.66 -7.39
C ALA A 190 -15.05 -70.57 -6.75
N GLN A 191 -16.13 -69.97 -6.27
CA GLN A 191 -17.26 -70.72 -5.73
C GLN A 191 -17.93 -71.64 -6.78
N SER A 192 -18.17 -71.14 -8.01
CA SER A 192 -18.73 -71.95 -9.14
C SER A 192 -17.78 -73.08 -9.50
N ALA A 193 -16.49 -72.86 -9.56
CA ALA A 193 -15.51 -73.87 -9.79
C ALA A 193 -15.50 -74.94 -8.70
N SER A 194 -15.64 -74.59 -7.46
CA SER A 194 -15.73 -75.53 -6.34
C SER A 194 -16.98 -76.43 -6.45
N VAL A 195 -18.15 -75.83 -6.79
CA VAL A 195 -19.40 -76.57 -6.99
C VAL A 195 -19.26 -77.54 -8.18
N SER A 196 -18.69 -77.07 -9.26
CA SER A 196 -18.46 -77.95 -10.47
C SER A 196 -17.51 -79.10 -10.14
N ALA A 197 -16.47 -78.89 -9.38
CA ALA A 197 -15.55 -79.96 -8.95
C ALA A 197 -16.25 -80.96 -8.00
N ALA A 198 -17.10 -80.52 -7.11
CA ALA A 198 -17.87 -81.43 -6.25
C ALA A 198 -18.86 -82.28 -7.02
N SER A 199 -19.59 -81.67 -7.99
CA SER A 199 -20.48 -82.44 -8.88
C SER A 199 -19.78 -83.45 -9.76
N ALA A 200 -18.56 -83.13 -10.22
CA ALA A 200 -17.76 -84.08 -11.00
C ALA A 200 -17.27 -85.28 -10.18
N ALA A 201 -16.96 -85.01 -8.86
CA ALA A 201 -16.56 -86.06 -7.94
C ALA A 201 -17.71 -86.98 -7.54
N GLU A 202 -18.97 -86.56 -7.56
CA GLU A 202 -20.16 -87.32 -7.27
C GLU A 202 -20.58 -88.21 -8.51
N SER A 203 -20.12 -87.88 -9.71
CA SER A 203 -20.48 -88.55 -10.93
C SER A 203 -19.41 -89.57 -11.44
N ALA A 204 -18.30 -89.69 -10.68
CA ALA A 204 -17.22 -90.67 -10.96
C ALA A 204 -17.31 -91.86 -10.03
#